data_cc0bcf0a5fd8975e978591e01095036d
#
_entry.id   cc0bcf0a5fd8975e978591e01095036d
#
_cell.length_a   1.000
_cell.length_b   1.000
_cell.length_c   1.000
_cell.angle_alpha   90.00
_cell.angle_beta   90.00
_cell.angle_gamma   90.00
#
_symmetry.space_group_name_H-M   'P 1'
#
loop_
_entity.id
_entity.type
_entity.pdbx_description
1 polymer ?
#
loop_
_entity_poly.entity_id
_entity_poly.type
_entity_poly.pdbx_seq_one_letter_code
_entity_poly.pdbx_strand_id
1 'polypeptide(L)'
;MARPRGRRRSNMSLGRDRFNSFVLEYDGKAKTFNTIVDNSPWHYRVVRSNTGSDLLLGQRRPIDEGDLFSTPIFRMNWQASDYVSEGPIIRGRRANVIGVAYDDVMADGLNRVVAYSPGDRVRIYEANGEEAWAGSKRLGGNMYSFTIPQLEPTSLETLQYFPMRLRTADIDRDGNVEVIVAANRSLLGGTLERFRTFQKSEMISFSWNGLGLVPNWKSSEISGRISDFFIGDFDNDGIDELVLAVVLKEGSIAFTDAKSALIAYDLTVPPES
;
A
#
# COMPACT_ATOMS: atom_id res chain seq x y z
N MET A 1 -5.72 27.66 57.52
CA MET A 1 -5.01 27.67 56.24
C MET A 1 -5.12 26.28 55.60
N ALA A 2 -6.08 26.06 54.73
CA ALA A 2 -6.33 24.80 54.08
C ALA A 2 -6.08 24.98 52.59
N ARG A 3 -5.14 24.17 52.02
CA ARG A 3 -4.89 24.10 50.59
C ARG A 3 -5.97 23.30 49.91
N PRO A 4 -6.60 23.73 48.82
CA PRO A 4 -7.44 22.87 48.00
C PRO A 4 -6.53 22.00 47.11
N ARG A 5 -6.51 20.72 47.39
CA ARG A 5 -6.00 19.70 46.44
C ARG A 5 -7.02 19.53 45.34
N GLY A 6 -6.89 20.34 44.32
CA GLY A 6 -7.53 20.06 43.03
C GLY A 6 -6.82 18.86 42.36
N ARG A 7 -7.31 17.64 42.62
CA ARG A 7 -7.08 16.53 41.72
C ARG A 7 -7.81 16.88 40.42
N ARG A 8 -7.05 17.39 39.44
CA ARG A 8 -7.41 17.18 38.06
C ARG A 8 -7.39 15.65 37.84
N ARG A 9 -8.55 15.03 37.96
CA ARG A 9 -8.78 13.79 37.23
C ARG A 9 -8.64 14.21 35.77
N SER A 10 -7.47 13.96 35.20
CA SER A 10 -7.39 13.69 33.77
C SER A 10 -8.36 12.52 33.58
N ASN A 11 -9.57 12.81 33.09
CA ASN A 11 -10.28 11.85 32.33
C ASN A 11 -9.33 11.54 31.14
N MET A 12 -8.36 10.64 31.36
CA MET A 12 -7.99 9.72 30.33
C MET A 12 -9.29 8.93 30.05
N SER A 13 -10.20 9.54 29.28
CA SER A 13 -10.95 8.73 28.38
C SER A 13 -9.87 7.83 27.79
N LEU A 14 -10.03 6.54 27.88
CA LEU A 14 -9.40 5.59 26.98
C LEU A 14 -9.82 6.05 25.57
N GLY A 15 -9.24 7.17 25.18
CA GLY A 15 -9.36 7.76 23.88
C GLY A 15 -8.73 6.71 23.01
N ARG A 16 -9.56 5.99 22.34
CA ARG A 16 -9.23 5.12 21.25
C ARG A 16 -8.16 5.85 20.48
N ASP A 17 -6.91 5.37 20.52
CA ASP A 17 -5.81 5.91 19.74
C ASP A 17 -6.22 5.75 18.29
N ARG A 18 -6.82 6.80 17.76
CA ARG A 18 -7.37 6.80 16.41
C ARG A 18 -6.33 7.47 15.54
N PHE A 19 -5.83 6.74 14.54
CA PHE A 19 -5.02 7.33 13.51
C PHE A 19 -5.84 8.39 12.77
N ASN A 20 -5.42 9.64 12.89
CA ASN A 20 -5.96 10.77 12.14
C ASN A 20 -4.89 11.26 11.19
N SER A 21 -5.32 11.62 10.00
CA SER A 21 -4.44 12.20 8.99
C SER A 21 -4.44 13.72 9.07
N PHE A 22 -3.37 14.33 8.64
CA PHE A 22 -3.27 15.76 8.39
C PHE A 22 -2.64 15.99 7.01
N VAL A 23 -2.88 17.16 6.43
CA VAL A 23 -2.31 17.54 5.15
C VAL A 23 -1.52 18.84 5.33
N LEU A 24 -0.30 18.82 4.86
CA LEU A 24 0.61 19.95 4.88
C LEU A 24 0.77 20.51 3.47
N GLU A 25 0.73 21.82 3.35
CA GLU A 25 1.12 22.57 2.17
C GLU A 25 2.45 23.27 2.40
N TYR A 26 3.37 23.13 1.47
CA TYR A 26 4.66 23.84 1.54
C TYR A 26 4.56 25.24 0.94
N ASP A 27 4.78 26.27 1.75
CA ASP A 27 4.94 27.64 1.27
C ASP A 27 6.40 27.87 0.85
N GLY A 28 6.64 27.88 -0.46
CA GLY A 28 7.96 28.09 -1.03
C GLY A 28 8.55 29.48 -0.77
N LYS A 29 7.74 30.49 -0.47
CA LYS A 29 8.20 31.86 -0.12
C LYS A 29 8.62 31.95 1.33
N ALA A 30 7.77 31.45 2.23
CA ALA A 30 8.04 31.43 3.65
C ALA A 30 8.99 30.29 4.07
N LYS A 31 9.21 29.29 3.20
CA LYS A 31 9.97 28.06 3.46
C LYS A 31 9.45 27.30 4.70
N THR A 32 8.13 27.26 4.84
CA THR A 32 7.45 26.61 5.96
C THR A 32 6.35 25.69 5.45
N PHE A 33 5.94 24.74 6.29
CA PHE A 33 4.75 23.93 6.05
C PHE A 33 3.56 24.49 6.83
N ASN A 34 2.44 24.65 6.13
CA ASN A 34 1.17 25.06 6.72
C ASN A 34 0.24 23.86 6.79
N THR A 35 -0.41 23.63 7.91
CA THR A 35 -1.44 22.59 8.00
C THR A 35 -2.71 23.10 7.35
N ILE A 36 -3.12 22.50 6.25
CA ILE A 36 -4.35 22.85 5.51
C ILE A 36 -5.54 21.96 5.87
N VAL A 37 -5.27 20.73 6.32
CA VAL A 37 -6.28 19.84 6.90
C VAL A 37 -5.69 19.24 8.16
N ASP A 38 -6.43 19.25 9.25
CA ASP A 38 -6.04 18.66 10.52
C ASP A 38 -7.09 17.67 11.02
N ASN A 39 -6.61 16.64 11.72
CA ASN A 39 -7.45 15.66 12.40
C ASN A 39 -8.48 14.96 11.47
N SER A 40 -8.09 14.71 10.22
CA SER A 40 -8.95 14.08 9.21
C SER A 40 -9.22 12.59 9.52
N PRO A 41 -10.47 12.12 9.40
CA PRO A 41 -10.81 10.70 9.56
C PRO A 41 -10.48 9.84 8.32
N TRP A 42 -9.83 10.41 7.31
CA TRP A 42 -9.50 9.76 6.06
C TRP A 42 -8.05 9.33 6.03
N HIS A 43 -7.79 8.12 5.53
CA HIS A 43 -6.48 7.69 5.10
C HIS A 43 -6.31 8.04 3.63
N TYR A 44 -5.37 8.91 3.32
CA TYR A 44 -5.16 9.43 1.95
C TYR A 44 -4.04 8.69 1.23
N ARG A 45 -4.20 8.55 -0.08
CA ARG A 45 -3.17 8.08 -1.00
C ARG A 45 -3.31 8.75 -2.35
N VAL A 46 -2.20 9.25 -2.89
CA VAL A 46 -2.07 9.61 -4.29
C VAL A 46 -1.61 8.40 -5.06
N VAL A 47 -2.32 8.07 -6.14
CA VAL A 47 -1.91 7.11 -7.16
C VAL A 47 -1.75 7.86 -8.47
N ARG A 48 -0.74 7.49 -9.25
CA ARG A 48 -0.44 8.10 -10.55
C ARG A 48 -0.54 7.01 -11.60
N SER A 49 -1.27 7.29 -12.70
CA SER A 49 -1.30 6.42 -13.86
C SER A 49 -0.05 6.62 -14.71
N ASN A 50 0.26 5.66 -15.57
CA ASN A 50 1.34 5.76 -16.54
C ASN A 50 1.18 6.96 -17.49
N THR A 51 -0.06 7.40 -17.74
CA THR A 51 -0.38 8.62 -18.50
C THR A 51 -0.14 9.92 -17.74
N GLY A 52 0.35 9.88 -16.51
CA GLY A 52 0.64 11.02 -15.67
C GLY A 52 -0.56 11.64 -14.95
N SER A 53 -1.73 11.01 -14.99
CA SER A 53 -2.91 11.46 -14.26
C SER A 53 -2.81 11.09 -12.78
N ASP A 54 -2.89 12.10 -11.91
CA ASP A 54 -2.91 11.90 -10.46
C ASP A 54 -4.35 11.74 -9.97
N LEU A 55 -4.57 10.74 -9.13
CA LEU A 55 -5.83 10.49 -8.46
C LEU A 55 -5.61 10.44 -6.94
N LEU A 56 -6.28 11.34 -6.22
CA LEU A 56 -6.31 11.28 -4.77
C LEU A 56 -7.41 10.33 -4.30
N LEU A 57 -7.02 9.34 -3.53
CA LEU A 57 -7.89 8.36 -2.91
C LEU A 57 -8.01 8.62 -1.42
N GLY A 58 -9.18 8.30 -0.87
CA GLY A 58 -9.45 8.35 0.55
C GLY A 58 -10.20 7.10 1.02
N GLN A 59 -9.79 6.56 2.15
CA GLN A 59 -10.51 5.50 2.85
C GLN A 59 -10.83 5.99 4.24
N ARG A 60 -12.12 6.08 4.55
CA ARG A 60 -12.55 6.62 5.83
C ARG A 60 -12.30 5.60 6.93
N ARG A 61 -11.77 6.06 8.04
CA ARG A 61 -11.69 5.24 9.23
C ARG A 61 -13.10 4.77 9.64
N PRO A 62 -13.32 3.48 9.95
CA PRO A 62 -14.61 3.00 10.43
C PRO A 62 -14.97 3.65 11.78
N ILE A 63 -16.26 3.77 12.03
CA ILE A 63 -16.78 4.30 13.30
C ILE A 63 -16.64 3.23 14.38
N ASP A 64 -16.88 1.98 13.99
CA ASP A 64 -16.80 0.82 14.88
C ASP A 64 -15.35 0.34 15.03
N GLU A 65 -15.11 -0.43 16.07
CA GLU A 65 -13.81 -1.06 16.31
C GLU A 65 -13.61 -2.24 15.35
N GLY A 66 -12.37 -2.46 14.95
CA GLY A 66 -12.00 -3.54 14.06
C GLY A 66 -11.01 -3.10 12.99
N ASP A 67 -11.11 -3.69 11.81
CA ASP A 67 -10.23 -3.41 10.69
C ASP A 67 -10.30 -1.93 10.27
N LEU A 68 -9.19 -1.20 10.40
CA LEU A 68 -9.07 0.23 10.06
C LEU A 68 -9.39 0.53 8.58
N PHE A 69 -9.28 -0.46 7.72
CA PHE A 69 -9.47 -0.34 6.28
C PHE A 69 -10.72 -1.09 5.78
N SER A 70 -11.74 -1.19 6.64
CA SER A 70 -12.97 -1.93 6.32
C SER A 70 -14.01 -1.13 5.55
N THR A 71 -13.78 0.16 5.29
CA THR A 71 -14.72 1.02 4.56
C THR A 71 -14.41 1.05 3.06
N PRO A 72 -15.34 1.51 2.22
CA PRO A 72 -15.08 1.75 0.80
C PRO A 72 -13.93 2.75 0.57
N ILE A 73 -13.28 2.64 -0.59
CA ILE A 73 -12.28 3.61 -1.05
C ILE A 73 -12.98 4.56 -2.02
N PHE A 74 -12.73 5.85 -1.83
CA PHE A 74 -13.36 6.94 -2.57
C PHE A 74 -12.32 7.73 -3.37
N ARG A 75 -12.77 8.30 -4.49
CA ARG A 75 -12.08 9.43 -5.10
C ARG A 75 -12.30 10.65 -4.24
N MET A 76 -11.23 11.41 -4.02
CA MET A 76 -11.26 12.63 -3.22
C MET A 76 -10.97 13.85 -4.10
N ASN A 77 -11.63 14.94 -3.80
CA ASN A 77 -11.40 16.21 -4.46
C ASN A 77 -11.30 17.34 -3.44
N TRP A 78 -10.49 18.37 -3.75
CA TRP A 78 -10.35 19.55 -2.91
C TRP A 78 -11.50 20.51 -3.15
N GLN A 79 -12.28 20.83 -2.13
CA GLN A 79 -13.39 21.77 -2.19
C GLN A 79 -13.46 22.60 -0.91
N ALA A 80 -13.56 23.92 -1.05
CA ALA A 80 -13.82 24.84 0.06
C ALA A 80 -12.96 24.62 1.31
N SER A 81 -11.66 24.38 1.15
CA SER A 81 -10.67 24.16 2.23
C SER A 81 -10.69 22.78 2.91
N ASP A 82 -11.30 21.76 2.28
CA ASP A 82 -11.21 20.37 2.75
C ASP A 82 -11.25 19.38 1.58
N TYR A 83 -10.91 18.12 1.85
CA TYR A 83 -11.07 17.04 0.89
C TYR A 83 -12.43 16.36 1.08
N VAL A 84 -13.21 16.36 0.01
CA VAL A 84 -14.54 15.73 -0.04
C VAL A 84 -14.52 14.49 -0.94
N SER A 85 -15.32 13.50 -0.60
CA SER A 85 -15.47 12.28 -1.41
C SER A 85 -16.47 12.50 -2.54
N GLU A 86 -16.10 12.12 -3.78
CA GLU A 86 -16.99 12.20 -4.96
C GLU A 86 -17.81 10.93 -5.18
N GLY A 87 -17.26 9.77 -4.84
CA GLY A 87 -17.91 8.47 -4.98
C GLY A 87 -16.97 7.32 -4.72
N PRO A 88 -17.48 6.15 -4.40
CA PRO A 88 -16.65 4.99 -4.15
C PRO A 88 -16.09 4.42 -5.46
N ILE A 89 -14.78 4.20 -5.49
CA ILE A 89 -14.07 3.50 -6.57
C ILE A 89 -13.81 2.02 -6.24
N ILE A 90 -13.92 1.64 -4.98
CA ILE A 90 -14.01 0.26 -4.51
C ILE A 90 -15.12 0.20 -3.47
N ARG A 91 -16.12 -0.63 -3.70
CA ARG A 91 -17.24 -0.80 -2.81
C ARG A 91 -16.97 -1.91 -1.77
N GLY A 92 -17.38 -1.66 -0.54
CA GLY A 92 -17.28 -2.64 0.54
C GLY A 92 -15.87 -2.83 1.11
N ARG A 93 -15.70 -3.84 1.95
CA ARG A 93 -14.48 -4.16 2.73
C ARG A 93 -13.50 -5.00 1.92
N ARG A 94 -13.06 -4.54 0.76
CA ARG A 94 -12.36 -5.41 -0.20
C ARG A 94 -10.91 -5.04 -0.45
N ALA A 95 -10.48 -3.87 -0.02
CA ALA A 95 -9.12 -3.40 -0.25
C ALA A 95 -8.70 -2.37 0.79
N ASN A 96 -7.38 -2.22 0.94
CA ASN A 96 -6.75 -1.18 1.73
C ASN A 96 -6.18 -0.13 0.78
N VAL A 97 -6.46 1.14 1.02
CA VAL A 97 -6.03 2.26 0.17
C VAL A 97 -4.51 2.30 -0.05
N ILE A 98 -3.72 1.72 0.85
CA ILE A 98 -2.25 1.65 0.74
C ILE A 98 -1.82 0.72 -0.40
N GLY A 99 -2.51 -0.41 -0.60
CA GLY A 99 -2.19 -1.43 -1.61
C GLY A 99 -2.96 -1.27 -2.91
N VAL A 100 -3.02 -0.04 -3.46
CA VAL A 100 -3.80 0.31 -4.66
C VAL A 100 -2.90 0.93 -5.72
N ALA A 101 -3.16 0.61 -6.99
CA ALA A 101 -2.69 1.32 -8.18
C ALA A 101 -3.87 1.68 -9.09
N TYR A 102 -3.65 2.55 -10.07
CA TYR A 102 -4.71 3.04 -10.97
C TYR A 102 -4.13 3.26 -12.35
N ASP A 103 -4.56 2.45 -13.33
CA ASP A 103 -4.08 2.54 -14.71
C ASP A 103 -4.96 1.76 -15.69
N ASP A 104 -4.66 1.88 -16.99
CA ASP A 104 -5.26 1.06 -18.05
C ASP A 104 -4.61 -0.33 -18.12
N VAL A 105 -4.83 -1.14 -17.12
CA VAL A 105 -4.22 -2.48 -16.98
C VAL A 105 -4.88 -3.55 -17.84
N MET A 106 -5.96 -3.22 -18.55
CA MET A 106 -6.63 -4.14 -19.50
C MET A 106 -6.39 -3.74 -20.96
N ALA A 107 -5.63 -2.67 -21.21
CA ALA A 107 -5.27 -2.16 -22.52
C ALA A 107 -6.49 -1.87 -23.42
N ASP A 108 -7.56 -1.29 -22.86
CA ASP A 108 -8.78 -0.93 -23.57
C ASP A 108 -9.10 0.58 -23.53
N GLY A 109 -8.15 1.39 -23.05
CA GLY A 109 -8.26 2.84 -22.94
C GLY A 109 -8.95 3.31 -21.64
N LEU A 110 -9.31 2.42 -20.73
CA LEU A 110 -10.02 2.75 -19.51
C LEU A 110 -9.16 2.47 -18.26
N ASN A 111 -8.87 3.49 -17.49
CA ASN A 111 -8.17 3.34 -16.23
C ASN A 111 -9.03 2.59 -15.20
N ARG A 112 -8.45 1.59 -14.56
CA ARG A 112 -9.04 0.77 -13.52
C ARG A 112 -8.21 0.77 -12.25
N VAL A 113 -8.87 0.45 -11.15
CA VAL A 113 -8.19 0.27 -9.87
C VAL A 113 -7.73 -1.17 -9.74
N VAL A 114 -6.44 -1.33 -9.50
CA VAL A 114 -5.84 -2.60 -9.10
C VAL A 114 -5.53 -2.54 -7.61
N ALA A 115 -5.93 -3.55 -6.85
CA ALA A 115 -5.72 -3.56 -5.41
C ALA A 115 -5.42 -4.94 -4.85
N TYR A 116 -4.71 -5.00 -3.71
CA TYR A 116 -4.70 -6.20 -2.89
C TYR A 116 -6.00 -6.33 -2.10
N SER A 117 -6.62 -7.50 -2.20
CA SER A 117 -7.67 -7.89 -1.27
C SER A 117 -7.07 -8.34 0.07
N PRO A 118 -7.88 -8.44 1.14
CA PRO A 118 -7.49 -9.16 2.34
C PRO A 118 -7.01 -10.58 1.97
N GLY A 119 -5.84 -10.98 2.42
CA GLY A 119 -5.20 -12.25 2.04
C GLY A 119 -4.28 -12.16 0.82
N ASP A 120 -3.83 -10.96 0.50
CA ASP A 120 -2.73 -10.70 -0.45
C ASP A 120 -3.02 -11.21 -1.90
N ARG A 121 -4.28 -11.10 -2.37
CA ARG A 121 -4.63 -11.43 -3.77
C ARG A 121 -4.92 -10.16 -4.56
N VAL A 122 -4.41 -10.11 -5.79
CA VAL A 122 -4.64 -8.98 -6.70
C VAL A 122 -6.04 -9.07 -7.29
N ARG A 123 -6.71 -7.91 -7.36
CA ARG A 123 -8.04 -7.73 -7.94
C ARG A 123 -8.05 -6.48 -8.80
N ILE A 124 -8.91 -6.48 -9.81
CA ILE A 124 -9.16 -5.32 -10.67
C ILE A 124 -10.61 -4.89 -10.49
N TYR A 125 -10.84 -3.58 -10.40
CA TYR A 125 -12.15 -2.98 -10.21
C TYR A 125 -12.45 -1.98 -11.32
N GLU A 126 -13.68 -2.03 -11.84
CA GLU A 126 -14.21 -1.04 -12.79
C GLU A 126 -14.38 0.32 -12.12
N ALA A 127 -14.56 1.36 -12.94
CA ALA A 127 -14.76 2.73 -12.47
C ALA A 127 -15.99 2.90 -11.53
N ASN A 128 -16.98 2.02 -11.67
CA ASN A 128 -18.16 1.98 -10.79
C ASN A 128 -17.93 1.25 -9.46
N GLY A 129 -16.72 0.72 -9.24
CA GLY A 129 -16.32 -0.01 -8.03
C GLY A 129 -16.74 -1.48 -7.99
N GLU A 130 -17.22 -2.04 -9.11
CA GLU A 130 -17.47 -3.46 -9.25
C GLU A 130 -16.19 -4.22 -9.56
N GLU A 131 -16.08 -5.48 -9.08
CA GLU A 131 -14.94 -6.33 -9.34
C GLU A 131 -14.99 -6.86 -10.77
N ALA A 132 -14.02 -6.48 -11.60
CA ALA A 132 -13.87 -6.95 -12.97
C ALA A 132 -13.11 -8.28 -13.03
N TRP A 133 -12.10 -8.46 -12.16
CA TRP A 133 -11.28 -9.66 -12.15
C TRP A 133 -10.69 -9.95 -10.76
N ALA A 134 -10.49 -11.23 -10.47
CA ALA A 134 -9.96 -11.71 -9.21
C ALA A 134 -8.87 -12.78 -9.40
N GLY A 135 -7.65 -12.46 -8.96
CA GLY A 135 -6.55 -13.41 -8.90
C GLY A 135 -6.73 -14.45 -7.80
N SER A 136 -6.32 -15.69 -8.06
CA SER A 136 -6.37 -16.78 -7.08
C SER A 136 -5.10 -16.90 -6.24
N LYS A 137 -3.95 -16.46 -6.76
CA LYS A 137 -2.64 -16.58 -6.09
C LYS A 137 -2.47 -15.51 -5.01
N ARG A 138 -1.87 -15.89 -3.89
CA ARG A 138 -1.38 -14.95 -2.89
C ARG A 138 -0.07 -14.33 -3.41
N LEU A 139 -0.03 -13.00 -3.46
CA LEU A 139 1.10 -12.18 -3.88
C LEU A 139 1.32 -11.09 -2.82
N GLY A 140 2.50 -10.48 -2.79
CA GLY A 140 2.80 -9.49 -1.76
C GLY A 140 3.43 -10.13 -0.53
N GLY A 141 2.77 -10.05 0.61
CA GLY A 141 3.30 -10.49 1.90
C GLY A 141 4.14 -9.40 2.57
N ASN A 142 3.55 -8.69 3.54
CA ASN A 142 4.21 -7.65 4.31
C ASN A 142 4.35 -8.07 5.78
N MET A 143 5.41 -7.64 6.44
CA MET A 143 5.60 -7.82 7.88
C MET A 143 5.18 -6.60 8.70
N TYR A 144 5.00 -5.44 8.05
CA TYR A 144 4.54 -4.26 8.75
C TYR A 144 3.08 -4.43 9.17
N SER A 145 2.85 -4.31 10.46
CA SER A 145 1.54 -4.46 11.06
C SER A 145 1.36 -3.45 12.19
N PHE A 146 0.14 -3.27 12.58
CA PHE A 146 -0.21 -2.58 13.81
C PHE A 146 -1.20 -3.43 14.59
N THR A 147 -1.24 -3.21 15.90
CA THR A 147 -2.20 -3.88 16.78
C THR A 147 -3.50 -3.11 16.75
N ILE A 148 -4.60 -3.81 16.46
CA ILE A 148 -5.94 -3.24 16.59
C ILE A 148 -6.29 -3.19 18.07
N PRO A 149 -6.60 -2.00 18.64
CA PRO A 149 -7.04 -1.90 20.02
C PRO A 149 -8.30 -2.74 20.25
N GLN A 150 -8.30 -3.55 21.29
CA GLN A 150 -9.44 -4.38 21.68
C GLN A 150 -10.22 -3.69 22.80
N LEU A 151 -11.55 -3.82 22.78
CA LEU A 151 -12.44 -3.30 23.84
C LEU A 151 -12.28 -4.09 25.15
N GLU A 152 -12.05 -5.40 25.02
CA GLU A 152 -11.99 -6.32 26.14
C GLU A 152 -10.53 -6.65 26.48
N PRO A 153 -10.08 -6.45 27.72
CA PRO A 153 -8.70 -6.74 28.13
C PRO A 153 -8.30 -8.23 28.01
N THR A 154 -9.27 -9.12 27.89
CA THR A 154 -9.09 -10.57 27.77
C THR A 154 -8.96 -11.07 26.34
N SER A 155 -9.22 -10.21 25.36
CA SER A 155 -9.11 -10.57 23.94
C SER A 155 -7.65 -10.61 23.51
N LEU A 156 -7.30 -11.60 22.69
CA LEU A 156 -5.99 -11.66 22.06
C LEU A 156 -5.82 -10.45 21.12
N GLU A 157 -4.66 -9.80 21.21
CA GLU A 157 -4.31 -8.72 20.30
C GLU A 157 -4.44 -9.19 18.85
N THR A 158 -5.17 -8.41 18.04
CA THR A 158 -5.30 -8.67 16.60
C THR A 158 -4.30 -7.81 15.86
N LEU A 159 -3.40 -8.47 15.13
CA LEU A 159 -2.46 -7.79 14.22
C LEU A 159 -3.12 -7.59 12.87
N GLN A 160 -3.09 -6.36 12.38
CA GLN A 160 -3.47 -6.03 11.02
C GLN A 160 -2.23 -5.70 10.21
N TYR A 161 -1.96 -6.50 9.16
CA TYR A 161 -0.83 -6.28 8.27
C TYR A 161 -1.21 -5.30 7.16
N PHE A 162 -0.27 -4.39 6.86
CA PHE A 162 -0.38 -3.55 5.67
C PHE A 162 -0.16 -4.40 4.42
N PRO A 163 -0.88 -4.14 3.32
CA PRO A 163 -0.57 -4.76 2.05
C PRO A 163 0.82 -4.29 1.55
N MET A 164 1.42 -5.08 0.68
CA MET A 164 2.56 -4.62 -0.12
C MET A 164 2.11 -3.52 -1.08
N ARG A 165 3.09 -2.76 -1.58
CA ARG A 165 2.85 -1.79 -2.63
C ARG A 165 2.52 -2.50 -3.95
N LEU A 166 1.58 -1.94 -4.70
CA LEU A 166 1.35 -2.22 -6.11
C LEU A 166 1.86 -1.06 -6.95
N ARG A 167 2.39 -1.36 -8.12
CA ARG A 167 2.75 -0.38 -9.14
C ARG A 167 2.23 -0.84 -10.48
N THR A 168 2.02 0.13 -11.35
CA THR A 168 1.73 -0.05 -12.75
C THR A 168 2.76 0.72 -13.55
N ALA A 169 3.27 0.15 -14.60
CA ALA A 169 4.19 0.77 -15.56
C ALA A 169 4.27 -0.09 -16.81
N ASP A 170 4.55 0.53 -17.94
CA ASP A 170 4.93 -0.14 -19.19
C ASP A 170 6.44 -0.45 -19.10
N ILE A 171 6.79 -1.65 -18.60
CA ILE A 171 8.17 -2.01 -18.30
C ILE A 171 8.92 -2.61 -19.49
N ASP A 172 8.21 -3.16 -20.48
CA ASP A 172 8.78 -3.72 -21.70
C ASP A 172 8.61 -2.81 -22.92
N ARG A 173 7.98 -1.64 -22.73
CA ARG A 173 7.76 -0.58 -23.71
C ARG A 173 6.94 -1.02 -24.93
N ASP A 174 6.01 -1.95 -24.73
CA ASP A 174 5.09 -2.42 -25.76
C ASP A 174 3.83 -1.51 -25.89
N GLY A 175 3.71 -0.50 -25.03
CA GLY A 175 2.60 0.45 -24.97
C GLY A 175 1.45 0.02 -24.08
N ASN A 176 1.50 -1.18 -23.51
CA ASN A 176 0.55 -1.64 -22.51
C ASN A 176 1.13 -1.48 -21.11
N VAL A 177 0.27 -1.50 -20.11
CA VAL A 177 0.69 -1.28 -18.73
C VAL A 177 0.66 -2.59 -17.95
N GLU A 178 1.79 -2.94 -17.35
CA GLU A 178 1.90 -4.10 -16.47
C GLU A 178 1.51 -3.77 -15.03
N VAL A 179 1.05 -4.81 -14.33
CA VAL A 179 0.88 -4.81 -12.87
C VAL A 179 2.09 -5.46 -12.22
N ILE A 180 2.84 -4.67 -11.46
CA ILE A 180 4.11 -5.08 -10.84
C ILE A 180 3.92 -5.31 -9.36
N VAL A 181 4.30 -6.48 -8.89
CA VAL A 181 4.12 -6.93 -7.50
C VAL A 181 5.37 -7.58 -6.94
N ALA A 182 5.61 -7.38 -5.66
CA ALA A 182 6.54 -8.21 -4.91
C ALA A 182 5.81 -9.47 -4.42
N ALA A 183 6.46 -10.61 -4.47
CA ALA A 183 5.97 -11.87 -3.93
C ALA A 183 6.95 -12.38 -2.87
N ASN A 184 6.67 -12.08 -1.61
CA ASN A 184 7.40 -12.60 -0.46
C ASN A 184 6.87 -13.98 -0.10
N ARG A 185 7.76 -14.98 -0.04
CA ARG A 185 7.38 -16.37 0.21
C ARG A 185 7.64 -16.75 1.66
N SER A 186 6.59 -17.21 2.34
CA SER A 186 6.71 -17.76 3.69
C SER A 186 7.11 -19.24 3.63
N LEU A 187 8.05 -19.64 4.45
CA LEU A 187 8.43 -21.05 4.61
C LEU A 187 7.32 -21.90 5.25
N LEU A 188 6.44 -21.27 6.03
CA LEU A 188 5.39 -21.96 6.78
C LEU A 188 4.06 -22.05 6.04
N GLY A 189 4.05 -21.75 4.72
CA GLY A 189 2.86 -21.95 3.86
C GLY A 189 1.61 -21.16 4.26
N GLY A 190 1.75 -20.10 5.06
CA GLY A 190 0.62 -19.23 5.43
C GLY A 190 -0.34 -19.80 6.47
N THR A 191 -0.04 -20.93 7.09
CA THR A 191 -0.89 -21.58 8.10
C THR A 191 -0.90 -20.83 9.44
N LEU A 192 0.08 -19.98 9.70
CA LEU A 192 0.18 -19.16 10.90
C LEU A 192 0.27 -17.68 10.50
N GLU A 193 -0.85 -17.09 10.10
CA GLU A 193 -0.93 -15.68 9.69
C GLU A 193 -0.42 -14.70 10.77
N ARG A 194 -0.39 -15.13 12.02
CA ARG A 194 0.08 -14.32 13.15
C ARG A 194 1.59 -14.13 13.20
N PHE A 195 2.37 -15.02 12.54
CA PHE A 195 3.84 -14.97 12.52
C PHE A 195 4.34 -15.04 11.08
N ARG A 196 4.23 -13.91 10.39
CA ARG A 196 4.74 -13.80 9.02
C ARG A 196 6.26 -13.77 9.06
N THR A 197 6.91 -14.72 8.42
CA THR A 197 8.36 -14.73 8.17
C THR A 197 8.60 -15.01 6.70
N PHE A 198 9.43 -14.20 6.07
CA PHE A 198 9.75 -14.33 4.66
C PHE A 198 11.26 -14.41 4.49
N GLN A 199 11.74 -15.42 3.78
CA GLN A 199 13.16 -15.65 3.54
C GLN A 199 13.52 -15.62 2.05
N LYS A 200 12.53 -15.71 1.20
CA LYS A 200 12.67 -15.69 -0.26
C LYS A 200 11.64 -14.77 -0.85
N SER A 201 12.03 -14.08 -1.90
CA SER A 201 11.15 -13.17 -2.61
C SER A 201 11.46 -13.14 -4.10
N GLU A 202 10.52 -12.67 -4.88
CA GLU A 202 10.68 -12.38 -6.31
C GLU A 202 9.82 -11.17 -6.67
N MET A 203 10.22 -10.44 -7.68
CA MET A 203 9.35 -9.48 -8.36
C MET A 203 8.66 -10.18 -9.53
N ILE A 204 7.40 -9.83 -9.74
CA ILE A 204 6.60 -10.38 -10.84
C ILE A 204 5.90 -9.22 -11.54
N SER A 205 6.01 -9.20 -12.86
CA SER A 205 5.21 -8.36 -13.72
C SER A 205 4.12 -9.18 -14.39
N PHE A 206 2.93 -8.61 -14.51
CA PHE A 206 1.76 -9.24 -15.11
C PHE A 206 1.18 -8.36 -16.20
N SER A 207 0.94 -8.92 -17.37
CA SER A 207 0.16 -8.31 -18.45
C SER A 207 -1.25 -8.90 -18.51
N TRP A 208 -2.17 -8.15 -19.10
CA TRP A 208 -3.54 -8.62 -19.35
C TRP A 208 -3.64 -9.37 -20.68
N ASN A 209 -4.17 -10.58 -20.67
CA ASN A 209 -4.32 -11.42 -21.87
C ASN A 209 -5.76 -11.51 -22.41
N GLY A 210 -6.65 -10.61 -21.95
CA GLY A 210 -8.07 -10.64 -22.31
C GLY A 210 -8.95 -11.46 -21.35
N LEU A 211 -8.37 -12.35 -20.54
CA LEU A 211 -9.07 -13.20 -19.56
C LEU A 211 -8.59 -12.98 -18.13
N GLY A 212 -7.36 -12.49 -17.97
CA GLY A 212 -6.78 -12.26 -16.66
C GLY A 212 -5.33 -11.80 -16.73
N LEU A 213 -4.77 -11.53 -15.55
CA LEU A 213 -3.37 -11.20 -15.39
C LEU A 213 -2.51 -12.47 -15.50
N VAL A 214 -1.59 -12.48 -16.46
CA VAL A 214 -0.60 -13.54 -16.69
C VAL A 214 0.80 -12.99 -16.47
N PRO A 215 1.70 -13.74 -15.82
CA PRO A 215 3.08 -13.29 -15.67
C PRO A 215 3.75 -13.17 -17.03
N ASN A 216 4.32 -12.00 -17.37
CA ASN A 216 5.16 -11.76 -18.53
C ASN A 216 6.65 -11.69 -18.16
N TRP A 217 6.97 -11.30 -16.93
CA TRP A 217 8.34 -11.25 -16.43
C TRP A 217 8.43 -11.62 -14.95
N LYS A 218 9.59 -12.18 -14.55
CA LYS A 218 9.93 -12.45 -13.15
C LYS A 218 11.40 -12.21 -12.91
N SER A 219 11.75 -11.66 -11.76
CA SER A 219 13.13 -11.61 -11.32
C SER A 219 13.63 -13.01 -10.94
N SER A 220 14.95 -13.16 -10.83
CA SER A 220 15.54 -14.27 -10.09
C SER A 220 15.05 -14.29 -8.64
N GLU A 221 15.09 -15.47 -8.00
CA GLU A 221 14.78 -15.59 -6.58
C GLU A 221 15.79 -14.78 -5.75
N ILE A 222 15.28 -13.91 -4.89
CA ILE A 222 16.05 -13.05 -4.00
C ILE A 222 16.04 -13.68 -2.62
N SER A 223 17.23 -13.92 -2.06
CA SER A 223 17.37 -14.33 -0.66
C SER A 223 17.06 -13.14 0.23
N GLY A 224 15.98 -13.24 1.01
CA GLY A 224 15.48 -12.16 1.85
C GLY A 224 14.05 -11.77 1.54
N ARG A 225 13.63 -10.69 2.14
CA ARG A 225 12.28 -10.12 2.03
C ARG A 225 12.34 -8.76 1.33
N ILE A 226 11.57 -8.59 0.29
CA ILE A 226 11.32 -7.26 -0.30
C ILE A 226 10.44 -6.48 0.69
N SER A 227 10.93 -5.36 1.19
CA SER A 227 10.18 -4.49 2.11
C SER A 227 9.40 -3.41 1.39
N ASP A 228 9.94 -2.90 0.29
CA ASP A 228 9.29 -1.94 -0.61
C ASP A 228 10.00 -1.94 -1.96
N PHE A 229 9.38 -1.30 -2.97
CA PHE A 229 9.99 -1.09 -4.28
C PHE A 229 9.42 0.15 -4.96
N PHE A 230 10.17 0.70 -5.90
CA PHE A 230 9.71 1.76 -6.78
C PHE A 230 10.27 1.57 -8.20
N ILE A 231 9.68 2.31 -9.15
CA ILE A 231 10.16 2.43 -10.53
C ILE A 231 10.48 3.91 -10.75
N GLY A 232 11.65 4.17 -11.30
CA GLY A 232 12.12 5.52 -11.60
C GLY A 232 13.61 5.54 -11.85
N ASP A 233 14.10 6.59 -12.48
CA ASP A 233 15.50 6.87 -12.80
C ASP A 233 16.31 7.03 -11.51
N PHE A 234 16.93 5.95 -11.07
CA PHE A 234 17.64 5.87 -9.79
C PHE A 234 19.08 6.39 -9.90
N ASP A 235 19.73 6.19 -11.03
CA ASP A 235 21.13 6.58 -11.24
C ASP A 235 21.28 7.84 -12.09
N ASN A 236 20.16 8.45 -12.53
CA ASN A 236 20.06 9.66 -13.32
C ASN A 236 20.65 9.52 -14.75
N ASP A 237 20.48 8.35 -15.35
CA ASP A 237 20.87 8.12 -16.74
C ASP A 237 19.74 8.37 -17.75
N GLY A 238 18.52 8.65 -17.26
CA GLY A 238 17.32 8.93 -18.05
C GLY A 238 16.50 7.68 -18.36
N ILE A 239 16.85 6.52 -17.80
CA ILE A 239 16.14 5.26 -17.91
C ILE A 239 15.56 4.90 -16.54
N ASP A 240 14.32 4.43 -16.50
CA ASP A 240 13.73 3.98 -15.24
C ASP A 240 14.24 2.59 -14.87
N GLU A 241 14.61 2.41 -13.59
CA GLU A 241 14.92 1.13 -12.98
C GLU A 241 13.79 0.64 -12.09
N LEU A 242 13.71 -0.67 -11.92
CA LEU A 242 12.99 -1.30 -10.84
C LEU A 242 13.92 -1.44 -9.62
N VAL A 243 13.70 -0.61 -8.61
CA VAL A 243 14.53 -0.56 -7.40
C VAL A 243 13.83 -1.22 -6.23
N LEU A 244 14.50 -2.17 -5.59
CA LEU A 244 14.01 -2.97 -4.49
C LEU A 244 14.76 -2.66 -3.20
N ALA A 245 14.03 -2.47 -2.11
CA ALA A 245 14.57 -2.48 -0.76
C ALA A 245 14.41 -3.87 -0.15
N VAL A 246 15.51 -4.57 0.07
CA VAL A 246 15.53 -5.97 0.53
C VAL A 246 16.12 -6.08 1.92
N VAL A 247 15.41 -6.75 2.83
CA VAL A 247 15.94 -7.17 4.12
C VAL A 247 16.48 -8.59 3.97
N LEU A 248 17.81 -8.71 3.95
CA LEU A 248 18.52 -9.97 3.77
C LEU A 248 18.53 -10.81 5.05
N LYS A 249 18.60 -10.13 6.19
CA LYS A 249 18.64 -10.75 7.51
C LYS A 249 18.00 -9.82 8.53
N GLU A 250 17.06 -10.34 9.27
CA GLU A 250 16.49 -9.63 10.43
C GLU A 250 17.50 -9.63 11.59
N GLY A 251 17.64 -8.50 12.25
CA GLY A 251 18.44 -8.41 13.48
C GLY A 251 17.73 -9.15 14.62
N SER A 252 18.48 -9.87 15.44
CA SER A 252 17.98 -10.38 16.72
C SER A 252 18.49 -9.51 17.86
N ILE A 253 17.68 -9.33 18.89
CA ILE A 253 17.95 -8.41 20.02
C ILE A 253 19.29 -8.70 20.72
N ALA A 254 19.89 -9.87 20.53
CA ALA A 254 21.05 -10.27 21.30
C ALA A 254 22.37 -10.45 20.52
N PHE A 255 22.39 -10.88 19.24
CA PHE A 255 23.66 -11.34 18.66
C PHE A 255 23.81 -11.25 17.13
N THR A 256 22.90 -10.68 16.37
CA THR A 256 23.05 -10.61 14.92
C THR A 256 22.70 -9.23 14.35
N ASP A 257 23.60 -8.68 13.55
CA ASP A 257 23.35 -7.45 12.82
C ASP A 257 22.30 -7.67 11.73
N ALA A 258 21.35 -6.74 11.63
CA ALA A 258 20.44 -6.66 10.50
C ALA A 258 21.22 -6.35 9.23
N LYS A 259 20.85 -6.97 8.12
CA LYS A 259 21.41 -6.66 6.79
C LYS A 259 20.31 -6.33 5.81
N SER A 260 20.49 -5.27 5.08
CA SER A 260 19.62 -4.86 3.97
C SER A 260 20.43 -4.48 2.75
N ALA A 261 19.79 -4.49 1.60
CA ALA A 261 20.37 -4.08 0.33
C ALA A 261 19.34 -3.31 -0.49
N LEU A 262 19.83 -2.44 -1.38
CA LEU A 262 19.09 -1.94 -2.52
C LEU A 262 19.55 -2.76 -3.75
N ILE A 263 18.60 -3.22 -4.55
CA ILE A 263 18.84 -3.92 -5.80
C ILE A 263 18.11 -3.14 -6.88
N ALA A 264 18.83 -2.73 -7.92
CA ALA A 264 18.27 -2.07 -9.09
C ALA A 264 18.33 -3.02 -10.29
N TYR A 265 17.28 -3.02 -11.10
CA TYR A 265 17.18 -3.71 -12.39
C TYR A 265 16.87 -2.68 -13.44
N ASP A 266 17.73 -2.54 -14.44
CA ASP A 266 17.48 -1.69 -15.60
C ASP A 266 16.26 -2.24 -16.35
N LEU A 267 15.31 -1.37 -16.62
CA LEU A 267 14.13 -1.68 -17.43
C LEU A 267 14.45 -1.42 -18.91
N THR A 268 15.51 -2.04 -19.40
CA THR A 268 15.87 -1.99 -20.82
C THR A 268 15.23 -3.18 -21.56
N VAL A 269 14.64 -2.89 -22.73
CA VAL A 269 14.23 -3.95 -23.64
C VAL A 269 15.49 -4.70 -24.08
N PRO A 270 15.59 -6.04 -23.91
CA PRO A 270 16.67 -6.79 -24.50
C PRO A 270 16.72 -6.49 -26.01
N PRO A 271 17.92 -6.33 -26.62
CA PRO A 271 17.99 -6.18 -28.06
C PRO A 271 17.32 -7.39 -28.73
N GLU A 272 16.44 -7.09 -29.67
CA GLU A 272 15.78 -8.14 -30.47
C GLU A 272 16.82 -9.10 -31.00
N SER A 273 16.71 -10.37 -30.66
CA SER A 273 17.61 -11.46 -31.09
C SER A 273 17.24 -11.99 -32.47
#